data_10c4873d771c46bbb9b471e0971a443c
#
_entry.id   10c4873d771c46bbb9b471e0971a443c
#
_cell.length_a   1.000
_cell.length_b   1.000
_cell.length_c   1.000
_cell.angle_alpha   90.00
_cell.angle_beta   90.00
_cell.angle_gamma   90.00
#
_symmetry.space_group_name_H-M   'P 1'
#
loop_
_entity.id
_entity.type
_entity.pdbx_description
1 polymer ?
#
loop_
_entity_poly.entity_id
_entity_poly.type
_entity_poly.pdbx_seq_one_letter_code
_entity_poly.pdbx_strand_id
1 'polypeptide(L)'
;MFKINKELAEFYGILLGDGCISKFYSQNRNKEIIRIDGHSQNDREYYTYLQNLIERITKRKISIGYRNNKNAIFITFSNKKFSAFLNDQLNFPYGKKQGMIISNKFLKKGFINNVLRGLFDTDGSIYFTKNNHKRDKRTYPIIEISSHNTNLINQLLKIL
;
A
#
# COMPACT_ATOMS: atom_id res chain seq x y z
N MET A 1 19.60 -4.87 9.09
CA MET A 1 19.16 -5.43 7.78
C MET A 1 17.65 -5.66 7.83
N PHE A 2 16.87 -5.19 6.83
CA PHE A 2 15.43 -5.42 6.79
C PHE A 2 15.14 -6.87 6.43
N LYS A 3 14.18 -7.49 7.14
CA LYS A 3 13.78 -8.88 6.91
C LYS A 3 12.46 -8.92 6.15
N ILE A 4 12.36 -9.83 5.18
CA ILE A 4 11.08 -10.13 4.51
C ILE A 4 10.27 -10.99 5.48
N ASN A 5 9.18 -10.42 5.99
CA ASN A 5 8.23 -11.01 6.93
C ASN A 5 6.81 -10.56 6.61
N LYS A 6 5.84 -10.99 7.41
CA LYS A 6 4.42 -10.66 7.23
C LYS A 6 4.15 -9.14 7.29
N GLU A 7 4.77 -8.44 8.23
CA GLU A 7 4.59 -6.99 8.40
C GLU A 7 5.12 -6.20 7.20
N LEU A 8 6.31 -6.56 6.69
CA LEU A 8 6.86 -5.94 5.50
C LEU A 8 6.03 -6.26 4.25
N ALA A 9 5.49 -7.47 4.15
CA ALA A 9 4.62 -7.86 3.03
C ALA A 9 3.32 -7.05 3.00
N GLU A 10 2.69 -6.86 4.16
CA GLU A 10 1.50 -6.01 4.31
C GLU A 10 1.82 -4.56 3.95
N PHE A 11 2.88 -4.00 4.51
CA PHE A 11 3.33 -2.64 4.19
C PHE A 11 3.63 -2.47 2.69
N TYR A 12 4.23 -3.47 2.06
CA TYR A 12 4.46 -3.47 0.61
C TYR A 12 3.16 -3.42 -0.19
N GLY A 13 2.14 -4.16 0.24
CA GLY A 13 0.78 -4.10 -0.34
C GLY A 13 0.17 -2.70 -0.22
N ILE A 14 0.29 -2.06 0.95
CA ILE A 14 -0.15 -0.67 1.16
C ILE A 14 0.58 0.30 0.23
N LEU A 15 1.89 0.13 0.06
CA LEU A 15 2.65 0.94 -0.89
C LEU A 15 2.24 0.72 -2.34
N LEU A 16 1.84 -0.50 -2.71
CA LEU A 16 1.33 -0.81 -4.06
C LEU A 16 0.06 -0.01 -4.38
N GLY A 17 -0.85 0.13 -3.41
CA GLY A 17 -2.04 0.97 -3.54
C GLY A 17 -1.69 2.46 -3.40
N ASP A 18 -1.77 3.01 -2.22
CA ASP A 18 -1.72 4.46 -1.94
C ASP A 18 -0.32 5.03 -1.71
N GLY A 19 0.72 4.19 -1.66
CA GLY A 19 2.07 4.65 -1.34
C GLY A 19 2.88 5.08 -2.55
N CYS A 20 3.89 5.91 -2.31
CA CYS A 20 4.93 6.23 -3.29
C CYS A 20 6.29 6.41 -2.64
N ILE A 21 7.35 6.18 -3.41
CA ILE A 21 8.73 6.53 -3.05
C ILE A 21 9.21 7.57 -4.05
N SER A 22 9.52 8.77 -3.55
CA SER A 22 10.03 9.87 -4.36
C SER A 22 11.51 10.07 -4.13
N LYS A 23 12.27 10.29 -5.21
CA LYS A 23 13.67 10.67 -5.17
C LYS A 23 13.84 11.99 -5.89
N PHE A 24 14.40 12.98 -5.20
CA PHE A 24 14.59 14.32 -5.75
C PHE A 24 15.77 15.03 -5.10
N TYR A 25 16.31 16.02 -5.81
CA TYR A 25 17.39 16.88 -5.32
C TYR A 25 16.82 18.13 -4.69
N SER A 26 17.20 18.42 -3.45
CA SER A 26 16.75 19.62 -2.73
C SER A 26 17.75 19.97 -1.63
N GLN A 27 18.00 21.26 -1.45
CA GLN A 27 18.96 21.78 -0.46
C GLN A 27 20.34 21.10 -0.57
N ASN A 28 20.88 21.07 -1.79
CA ASN A 28 22.20 20.51 -2.15
C ASN A 28 22.39 19.03 -1.75
N ARG A 29 21.31 18.23 -1.68
CA ARG A 29 21.39 16.80 -1.39
C ARG A 29 20.25 16.02 -2.04
N ASN A 30 20.53 14.76 -2.35
CA ASN A 30 19.51 13.80 -2.76
C ASN A 30 18.64 13.43 -1.55
N LYS A 31 17.33 13.63 -1.69
CA LYS A 31 16.30 13.23 -0.73
C LYS A 31 15.50 12.07 -1.27
N GLU A 32 15.15 11.13 -0.41
CA GLU A 32 14.25 10.03 -0.69
C GLU A 32 13.14 10.05 0.35
N ILE A 33 11.90 10.08 -0.10
CA ILE A 33 10.73 10.20 0.77
C ILE A 33 9.76 9.08 0.41
N ILE A 34 9.34 8.34 1.42
CA ILE A 34 8.20 7.42 1.36
C ILE A 34 6.99 8.19 1.86
N ARG A 35 5.90 8.12 1.11
CA ARG A 35 4.66 8.83 1.42
C ARG A 35 3.45 7.94 1.17
N ILE A 36 2.46 8.04 2.07
CA ILE A 36 1.15 7.42 1.97
C ILE A 36 0.14 8.51 2.33
N ASP A 37 -0.86 8.73 1.49
CA ASP A 37 -1.93 9.70 1.67
C ASP A 37 -3.28 9.00 1.88
N GLY A 38 -4.19 9.61 2.65
CA GLY A 38 -5.54 9.11 2.93
C GLY A 38 -6.51 10.24 3.34
N HIS A 39 -7.71 9.87 3.76
CA HIS A 39 -8.77 10.80 4.15
C HIS A 39 -8.83 10.96 5.67
N SER A 40 -8.72 12.18 6.18
CA SER A 40 -8.52 12.45 7.62
C SER A 40 -9.71 12.07 8.53
N GLN A 41 -10.92 11.95 8.00
CA GLN A 41 -12.10 11.53 8.75
C GLN A 41 -12.28 10.01 8.75
N ASN A 42 -12.10 9.39 7.58
CA ASN A 42 -12.40 7.96 7.39
C ASN A 42 -11.23 7.06 7.81
N ASP A 43 -9.97 7.52 7.64
CA ASP A 43 -8.81 6.65 7.75
C ASP A 43 -8.00 6.87 9.05
N ARG A 44 -8.50 7.63 10.00
CA ARG A 44 -7.75 8.02 11.21
C ARG A 44 -7.24 6.83 12.02
N GLU A 45 -8.09 5.84 12.26
CA GLU A 45 -7.73 4.63 13.01
C GLU A 45 -6.75 3.77 12.21
N TYR A 46 -6.98 3.65 10.90
CA TYR A 46 -6.09 2.94 10.00
C TYR A 46 -4.69 3.58 9.95
N TYR A 47 -4.59 4.90 9.95
CA TYR A 47 -3.29 5.59 9.98
C TYR A 47 -2.55 5.43 11.31
N THR A 48 -3.26 5.29 12.43
CA THR A 48 -2.65 4.91 13.70
C THR A 48 -2.07 3.50 13.64
N TYR A 49 -2.81 2.55 13.06
CA TYR A 49 -2.30 1.20 12.79
C TYR A 49 -1.08 1.22 11.88
N LEU A 50 -1.15 1.96 10.77
CA LEU A 50 -0.08 2.09 9.78
C LEU A 50 1.19 2.72 10.38
N GLN A 51 1.06 3.73 11.21
CA GLN A 51 2.16 4.32 11.97
C GLN A 51 2.90 3.25 12.78
N ASN A 52 2.16 2.47 13.57
CA ASN A 52 2.73 1.40 14.38
C ASN A 52 3.40 0.31 13.54
N LEU A 53 2.79 -0.05 12.40
CA LEU A 53 3.35 -1.01 11.45
C LEU A 53 4.72 -0.54 10.92
N ILE A 54 4.80 0.71 10.46
CA ILE A 54 6.03 1.29 9.92
C ILE A 54 7.09 1.41 11.02
N GLU A 55 6.73 1.81 12.22
CA GLU A 55 7.66 1.89 13.36
C GLU A 55 8.24 0.52 13.71
N ARG A 56 7.44 -0.54 13.68
CA ARG A 56 7.93 -1.91 13.90
C ARG A 56 8.91 -2.37 12.81
N ILE A 57 8.65 -2.02 11.53
CA ILE A 57 9.52 -2.38 10.41
C ILE A 57 10.82 -1.58 10.42
N THR A 58 10.72 -0.26 10.62
CA THR A 58 11.85 0.66 10.45
C THR A 58 12.65 0.91 11.72
N LYS A 59 12.07 0.55 12.88
CA LYS A 59 12.60 0.87 14.22
C LYS A 59 12.80 2.38 14.44
N ARG A 60 11.94 3.20 13.82
CA ARG A 60 11.98 4.66 13.91
C ARG A 60 10.61 5.21 14.25
N LYS A 61 10.58 6.29 15.02
CA LYS A 61 9.36 7.04 15.27
C LYS A 61 8.87 7.70 13.98
N ILE A 62 7.59 7.58 13.72
CA ILE A 62 6.90 8.09 12.54
C ILE A 62 5.81 9.04 13.01
N SER A 63 5.63 10.14 12.30
CA SER A 63 4.56 11.11 12.61
C SER A 63 3.45 11.03 11.57
N ILE A 64 2.22 11.18 12.04
CA ILE A 64 1.04 11.38 11.19
C ILE A 64 0.88 12.87 10.97
N GLY A 65 0.74 13.30 9.73
CA GLY A 65 0.48 14.68 9.35
C GLY A 65 -0.95 14.87 8.85
N TYR A 66 -1.47 16.09 9.02
CA TYR A 66 -2.81 16.48 8.57
C TYR A 66 -2.73 17.73 7.70
N ARG A 67 -3.62 17.81 6.71
CA ARG A 67 -3.85 19.04 5.91
C ARG A 67 -5.28 19.50 6.14
N ASN A 68 -5.46 20.45 7.04
CA ASN A 68 -6.77 20.89 7.51
C ASN A 68 -7.72 21.37 6.39
N ASN A 69 -7.19 22.00 5.34
CA ASN A 69 -8.00 22.54 4.24
C ASN A 69 -8.36 21.49 3.15
N LYS A 70 -7.98 20.22 3.31
CA LYS A 70 -8.15 19.18 2.26
C LYS A 70 -8.69 17.86 2.79
N ASN A 71 -9.11 17.79 4.05
CA ASN A 71 -9.52 16.53 4.70
C ASN A 71 -8.52 15.39 4.45
N ALA A 72 -7.23 15.72 4.42
CA ALA A 72 -6.18 14.75 4.12
C ALA A 72 -5.35 14.42 5.36
N ILE A 73 -5.08 13.14 5.54
CA ILE A 73 -4.12 12.57 6.49
C ILE A 73 -2.96 11.97 5.68
N PHE A 74 -1.76 12.02 6.21
CA PHE A 74 -0.62 11.42 5.53
C PHE A 74 0.46 10.95 6.49
N ILE A 75 1.23 9.97 6.05
CA ILE A 75 2.52 9.60 6.65
C ILE A 75 3.60 9.92 5.62
N THR A 76 4.63 10.64 6.06
CA THR A 76 5.79 10.95 5.22
C THR A 76 7.05 10.77 6.05
N PHE A 77 7.98 9.97 5.56
CA PHE A 77 9.27 9.76 6.22
C PHE A 77 10.41 9.50 5.24
N SER A 78 11.61 9.76 5.69
CA SER A 78 12.83 9.49 4.92
C SER A 78 13.66 8.41 5.61
N ASN A 79 13.98 7.36 4.87
CA ASN A 79 14.89 6.32 5.30
C ASN A 79 15.60 5.73 4.07
N LYS A 80 16.75 6.30 3.69
CA LYS A 80 17.51 5.89 2.49
C LYS A 80 17.79 4.40 2.43
N LYS A 81 18.17 3.78 3.56
CA LYS A 81 18.45 2.33 3.62
C LYS A 81 17.20 1.51 3.34
N PHE A 82 16.05 1.97 3.82
CA PHE A 82 14.78 1.28 3.60
C PHE A 82 14.26 1.50 2.17
N SER A 83 14.35 2.72 1.64
CA SER A 83 13.99 3.01 0.24
C SER A 83 14.83 2.19 -0.73
N ALA A 84 16.15 2.15 -0.52
CA ALA A 84 17.05 1.33 -1.32
C ALA A 84 16.70 -0.17 -1.22
N PHE A 85 16.42 -0.67 -0.01
CA PHE A 85 15.99 -2.05 0.17
C PHE A 85 14.68 -2.36 -0.58
N LEU A 86 13.68 -1.48 -0.53
CA LEU A 86 12.42 -1.63 -1.28
C LEU A 86 12.68 -1.65 -2.79
N ASN A 87 13.54 -0.78 -3.29
CA ASN A 87 13.87 -0.71 -4.70
C ASN A 87 14.71 -1.91 -5.16
N ASP A 88 15.85 -2.16 -4.52
CA ASP A 88 16.85 -3.13 -4.99
C ASP A 88 16.41 -4.59 -4.71
N GLN A 89 15.70 -4.82 -3.61
CA GLN A 89 15.33 -6.16 -3.19
C GLN A 89 13.90 -6.56 -3.55
N LEU A 90 13.00 -5.58 -3.67
CA LEU A 90 11.58 -5.83 -3.90
C LEU A 90 11.07 -5.21 -5.20
N ASN A 91 11.96 -4.59 -5.98
CA ASN A 91 11.67 -3.92 -7.25
C ASN A 91 10.61 -2.82 -7.14
N PHE A 92 10.52 -2.15 -5.98
CA PHE A 92 9.61 -1.04 -5.82
C PHE A 92 10.21 0.23 -6.45
N PRO A 93 9.57 0.87 -7.46
CA PRO A 93 10.18 1.97 -8.19
C PRO A 93 10.21 3.27 -7.40
N TYR A 94 11.15 4.13 -7.74
CA TYR A 94 11.07 5.55 -7.42
C TYR A 94 10.12 6.24 -8.41
N GLY A 95 9.15 6.99 -7.90
CA GLY A 95 8.17 7.71 -8.70
C GLY A 95 6.98 6.85 -9.13
N LYS A 96 6.66 6.86 -10.43
CA LYS A 96 5.46 6.18 -10.97
C LYS A 96 5.56 4.66 -10.88
N LYS A 97 4.50 4.01 -10.44
CA LYS A 97 4.37 2.53 -10.33
C LYS A 97 3.92 1.85 -11.64
N GLN A 98 4.27 2.42 -12.78
CA GLN A 98 3.85 1.92 -14.08
C GLN A 98 4.47 0.53 -14.34
N GLY A 99 3.62 -0.43 -14.70
CA GLY A 99 4.05 -1.80 -15.02
C GLY A 99 4.52 -2.63 -13.82
N MET A 100 4.34 -2.13 -12.59
CA MET A 100 4.78 -2.79 -11.37
C MET A 100 3.96 -4.05 -11.08
N ILE A 101 4.62 -5.07 -10.56
CA ILE A 101 4.02 -6.33 -10.09
C ILE A 101 4.47 -6.63 -8.67
N ILE A 102 3.76 -7.53 -8.00
CA ILE A 102 4.15 -8.04 -6.69
C ILE A 102 5.48 -8.79 -6.81
N SER A 103 6.43 -8.46 -5.93
CA SER A 103 7.73 -9.10 -5.91
C SER A 103 7.64 -10.61 -5.67
N ASN A 104 8.33 -11.40 -6.51
CA ASN A 104 8.40 -12.86 -6.38
C ASN A 104 8.93 -13.33 -5.01
N LYS A 105 9.62 -12.47 -4.28
CA LYS A 105 10.10 -12.80 -2.92
C LYS A 105 8.97 -13.02 -1.93
N PHE A 106 7.83 -12.38 -2.11
CA PHE A 106 6.64 -12.60 -1.28
C PHE A 106 5.89 -13.86 -1.68
N LEU A 107 5.81 -14.17 -2.97
CA LEU A 107 5.21 -15.41 -3.48
C LEU A 107 5.97 -16.63 -2.96
N LYS A 108 7.30 -16.66 -3.15
CA LYS A 108 8.16 -17.78 -2.73
C LYS A 108 8.17 -18.02 -1.22
N LYS A 109 7.94 -16.99 -0.40
CA LYS A 109 7.93 -17.09 1.07
C LYS A 109 6.54 -17.29 1.67
N GLY A 110 5.50 -17.41 0.86
CA GLY A 110 4.13 -17.60 1.35
C GLY A 110 3.53 -16.38 2.05
N PHE A 111 4.02 -15.17 1.74
CA PHE A 111 3.51 -13.92 2.33
C PHE A 111 2.51 -13.19 1.44
N ILE A 112 2.04 -13.84 0.39
CA ILE A 112 1.13 -13.21 -0.59
C ILE A 112 -0.14 -12.69 0.07
N ASN A 113 -0.75 -13.42 0.99
CA ASN A 113 -1.97 -13.00 1.69
C ASN A 113 -1.76 -11.69 2.48
N ASN A 114 -0.56 -11.46 3.00
CA ASN A 114 -0.25 -10.21 3.69
C ASN A 114 -0.10 -9.04 2.70
N VAL A 115 0.47 -9.29 1.50
CA VAL A 115 0.51 -8.28 0.43
C VAL A 115 -0.91 -7.94 -0.04
N LEU A 116 -1.74 -8.97 -0.26
CA LEU A 116 -3.13 -8.79 -0.69
C LEU A 116 -3.95 -8.02 0.35
N ARG A 117 -3.75 -8.30 1.64
CA ARG A 117 -4.37 -7.53 2.72
C ARG A 117 -4.03 -6.05 2.60
N GLY A 118 -2.74 -5.70 2.58
CA GLY A 118 -2.32 -4.30 2.50
C GLY A 118 -2.80 -3.59 1.22
N LEU A 119 -2.83 -4.29 0.09
CA LEU A 119 -3.37 -3.77 -1.15
C LEU A 119 -4.89 -3.58 -1.08
N PHE A 120 -5.61 -4.52 -0.46
CA PHE A 120 -7.04 -4.43 -0.28
C PHE A 120 -7.46 -3.32 0.69
N ASP A 121 -6.68 -3.08 1.74
CA ASP A 121 -6.92 -1.99 2.69
C ASP A 121 -6.82 -0.59 2.05
N THR A 122 -6.20 -0.47 0.86
CA THR A 122 -6.04 0.78 0.11
C THR A 122 -6.93 0.85 -1.14
N ASP A 123 -6.81 -0.11 -2.04
CA ASP A 123 -7.46 -0.13 -3.36
C ASP A 123 -8.65 -1.10 -3.41
N GLY A 124 -9.01 -1.74 -2.29
CA GLY A 124 -10.10 -2.69 -2.20
C GLY A 124 -11.43 -2.06 -1.80
N SER A 125 -12.51 -2.71 -2.18
CA SER A 125 -13.85 -2.38 -1.73
C SER A 125 -14.70 -3.62 -1.49
N ILE A 126 -15.65 -3.51 -0.54
CA ILE A 126 -16.67 -4.52 -0.29
C ILE A 126 -18.01 -3.81 -0.37
N TYR A 127 -18.89 -4.31 -1.23
CA TYR A 127 -20.25 -3.79 -1.33
C TYR A 127 -21.24 -4.91 -1.62
N PHE A 128 -22.52 -4.63 -1.39
CA PHE A 128 -23.60 -5.57 -1.61
C PHE A 128 -24.41 -5.14 -2.82
N THR A 129 -24.59 -6.03 -3.79
CA THR A 129 -25.53 -5.80 -4.91
C THR A 129 -26.88 -6.39 -4.59
N LYS A 130 -27.95 -5.64 -4.92
CA LYS A 130 -29.30 -6.19 -4.96
C LYS A 130 -29.52 -6.85 -6.30
N ASN A 131 -29.93 -8.12 -6.28
CA ASN A 131 -30.34 -8.78 -7.50
C ASN A 131 -31.68 -8.15 -7.96
N ASN A 132 -31.69 -7.48 -9.12
CA ASN A 132 -32.87 -6.80 -9.68
C ASN A 132 -33.90 -7.77 -10.29
N HIS A 133 -33.66 -9.08 -10.26
CA HIS A 133 -34.66 -10.06 -10.66
C HIS A 133 -35.82 -10.08 -9.64
N LYS A 134 -37.03 -9.75 -10.10
CA LYS A 134 -38.25 -9.56 -9.29
C LYS A 134 -38.58 -10.69 -8.30
N ARG A 135 -37.97 -11.87 -8.39
CA ARG A 135 -38.19 -13.04 -7.54
C ARG A 135 -37.12 -13.29 -6.48
N ASP A 136 -35.95 -12.68 -6.60
CA ASP A 136 -34.84 -12.94 -5.70
C ASP A 136 -34.32 -11.61 -5.08
N LYS A 137 -34.62 -11.42 -3.79
CA LYS A 137 -34.20 -10.25 -3.02
C LYS A 137 -32.85 -10.45 -2.35
N ARG A 138 -32.11 -11.52 -2.68
CA ARG A 138 -30.82 -11.79 -2.06
C ARG A 138 -29.80 -10.72 -2.43
N THR A 139 -29.05 -10.27 -1.44
CA THR A 139 -27.90 -9.40 -1.61
C THR A 139 -26.64 -10.25 -1.60
N TYR A 140 -25.74 -10.01 -2.53
CA TYR A 140 -24.47 -10.72 -2.63
C TYR A 140 -23.33 -9.77 -2.30
N PRO A 141 -22.38 -10.18 -1.45
CA PRO A 141 -21.16 -9.42 -1.24
C PRO A 141 -20.29 -9.49 -2.49
N ILE A 142 -19.82 -8.34 -2.94
CA ILE A 142 -18.81 -8.22 -3.99
C ILE A 142 -17.53 -7.69 -3.34
N ILE A 143 -16.43 -8.36 -3.60
CA ILE A 143 -15.09 -7.95 -3.21
C ILE A 143 -14.37 -7.54 -4.48
N GLU A 144 -13.87 -6.30 -4.51
CA GLU A 144 -13.24 -5.72 -5.69
C GLU A 144 -11.90 -5.09 -5.31
N ILE A 145 -10.91 -5.22 -6.19
CA ILE A 145 -9.67 -4.46 -6.16
C ILE A 145 -9.55 -3.74 -7.50
N SER A 146 -9.46 -2.42 -7.45
CA SER A 146 -9.34 -1.58 -8.64
C SER A 146 -7.91 -1.05 -8.80
N SER A 147 -7.33 -1.16 -9.98
CA SER A 147 -6.02 -0.60 -10.27
C SER A 147 -5.88 -0.20 -11.74
N HIS A 148 -5.21 0.92 -12.00
CA HIS A 148 -4.79 1.32 -13.34
C HIS A 148 -3.59 0.52 -13.86
N ASN A 149 -2.95 -0.28 -13.03
CA ASN A 149 -1.80 -1.09 -13.40
C ASN A 149 -2.23 -2.47 -13.92
N THR A 150 -2.36 -2.59 -15.23
CA THR A 150 -2.79 -3.82 -15.92
C THR A 150 -1.91 -5.03 -15.59
N ASN A 151 -0.58 -4.83 -15.42
CA ASN A 151 0.32 -5.92 -15.07
C ASN A 151 0.04 -6.48 -13.67
N LEU A 152 -0.29 -5.59 -12.72
CA LEU A 152 -0.69 -5.99 -11.37
C LEU A 152 -2.00 -6.78 -11.41
N ILE A 153 -3.00 -6.28 -12.13
CA ILE A 153 -4.30 -6.98 -12.28
C ILE A 153 -4.11 -8.37 -12.91
N ASN A 154 -3.34 -8.47 -13.99
CA ASN A 154 -3.04 -9.75 -14.64
C ASN A 154 -2.28 -10.72 -13.72
N GLN A 155 -1.45 -10.21 -12.82
CA GLN A 155 -0.78 -11.04 -11.82
C GLN A 155 -1.76 -11.50 -10.74
N LEU A 156 -2.65 -10.61 -10.24
CA LEU A 156 -3.67 -10.94 -9.25
C LEU A 156 -4.61 -12.04 -9.75
N LEU A 157 -5.07 -11.96 -11.01
CA LEU A 157 -5.91 -12.99 -11.63
C LEU A 157 -5.25 -14.38 -11.71
N LYS A 158 -3.92 -14.46 -11.62
CA LYS A 158 -3.18 -15.73 -11.58
C LYS A 158 -2.92 -16.24 -10.17
N ILE A 159 -3.06 -15.38 -9.18
CA ILE A 159 -2.79 -15.69 -7.77
C ILE A 159 -4.08 -16.09 -7.06
N LEU A 160 -5.19 -15.47 -7.40
CA LEU A 160 -6.53 -15.72 -6.86
C LEU A 160 -7.23 -16.85 -7.61
#